data_09dc417ef38d7fd46c1a0ab236eca5c1
#
_entry.id   09dc417ef38d7fd46c1a0ab236eca5c1
#
_cell.length_a   1.000
_cell.length_b   1.000
_cell.length_c   1.000
_cell.angle_alpha   90.00
_cell.angle_beta   90.00
_cell.angle_gamma   90.00
#
_symmetry.space_group_name_H-M   'P 1'
#
loop_
_entity.id
_entity.type
_entity.pdbx_description
1 polymer ?
#
loop_
_entity_poly.entity_id
_entity_poly.type
_entity_poly.pdbx_seq_one_letter_code
_entity_poly.pdbx_strand_id
1 'polypeptide(L)'
;MNKPSTKADAWYANVDKTSQTDDKRIKDITVLPPPEHLIRFFPIHGTQVESLITETRHNIHNIMAGKDDRLLVVIGPCSIHDPAAAVEYARRLKV
;
A
#
# COMPACT_ATOMS: atom_id res chain seq x y z
N MET A 1 16.33 21.16 -16.48
CA MET A 1 15.05 20.97 -17.15
C MET A 1 14.67 19.50 -17.11
N ASN A 2 13.49 19.24 -16.64
CA ASN A 2 13.04 17.86 -16.48
C ASN A 2 12.39 17.35 -17.77
N LYS A 3 12.88 16.22 -18.22
CA LYS A 3 12.26 15.50 -19.33
C LYS A 3 11.63 14.23 -18.81
N PRO A 4 10.59 13.72 -19.46
CA PRO A 4 10.08 12.42 -19.12
C PRO A 4 11.20 11.40 -19.19
N SER A 5 11.44 10.68 -18.11
CA SER A 5 12.51 9.70 -18.04
C SER A 5 12.04 8.30 -18.39
N THR A 6 10.72 8.10 -18.47
CA THR A 6 10.11 6.80 -18.73
C THR A 6 8.98 6.93 -19.72
N LYS A 7 8.58 5.82 -20.30
CA LYS A 7 7.39 5.78 -21.16
C LYS A 7 6.12 6.14 -20.40
N ALA A 8 6.07 5.83 -19.11
CA ALA A 8 4.92 6.17 -18.29
C ALA A 8 4.78 7.69 -18.14
N ASP A 9 5.89 8.39 -17.95
CA ASP A 9 5.87 9.85 -17.87
C ASP A 9 5.43 10.46 -19.21
N ALA A 10 5.96 9.93 -20.31
CA ALA A 10 5.60 10.38 -21.65
C ALA A 10 4.13 10.10 -21.95
N TRP A 11 3.64 8.96 -21.56
CA TRP A 11 2.22 8.62 -21.69
C TRP A 11 1.34 9.62 -20.94
N TYR A 12 1.72 9.92 -19.72
CA TYR A 12 0.97 10.87 -18.91
C TYR A 12 0.96 12.26 -19.54
N ALA A 13 2.08 12.69 -20.07
CA ALA A 13 2.19 14.00 -20.72
C ALA A 13 1.28 14.12 -21.95
N ASN A 14 0.95 13.01 -22.59
CA ASN A 14 0.08 12.98 -23.77
C ASN A 14 -1.40 12.82 -23.45
N VAL A 15 -1.75 12.71 -22.18
CA VAL A 15 -3.17 12.66 -21.82
C VAL A 15 -3.81 14.00 -22.12
N ASP A 16 -4.92 13.95 -22.83
CA ASP A 16 -5.67 15.15 -23.16
C ASP A 16 -6.26 15.75 -21.89
N LYS A 17 -5.85 16.95 -21.58
CA LYS A 17 -6.27 17.66 -20.37
C LYS A 17 -7.06 18.90 -20.73
N THR A 18 -8.11 19.11 -19.99
CA THR A 18 -8.81 20.40 -20.04
C THR A 18 -8.06 21.38 -19.14
N SER A 19 -7.32 22.27 -19.71
CA SER A 19 -6.37 23.14 -19.03
C SER A 19 -6.92 23.90 -17.83
N GLN A 20 -8.23 24.09 -17.77
CA GLN A 20 -8.85 24.89 -16.72
C GLN A 20 -9.26 24.08 -15.50
N THR A 21 -9.45 22.78 -15.63
CA THR A 21 -10.01 21.95 -14.57
C THR A 21 -9.12 20.77 -14.16
N ASP A 22 -8.33 20.26 -15.07
CA ASP A 22 -7.52 19.09 -14.82
C ASP A 22 -6.30 19.42 -13.95
N ASP A 23 -6.08 18.60 -12.96
CA ASP A 23 -4.88 18.65 -12.10
C ASP A 23 -4.65 19.98 -11.39
N LYS A 24 -5.69 20.76 -11.19
CA LYS A 24 -5.58 22.09 -10.58
C LYS A 24 -4.98 22.07 -9.17
N ARG A 25 -5.26 21.02 -8.40
CA ARG A 25 -4.81 20.90 -7.00
C ARG A 25 -3.78 19.81 -6.81
N ILE A 26 -3.27 19.29 -7.90
CA ILE A 26 -2.23 18.27 -7.85
C ILE A 26 -0.87 18.97 -7.96
N LYS A 27 -0.08 18.85 -6.90
CA LYS A 27 1.24 19.47 -6.83
C LYS A 27 2.24 18.69 -7.67
N ASP A 28 2.17 17.37 -7.61
CA ASP A 28 3.16 16.51 -8.22
C ASP A 28 2.56 15.15 -8.55
N ILE A 29 3.05 14.56 -9.61
CA ILE A 29 2.70 13.20 -10.01
C ILE A 29 3.99 12.45 -10.29
N THR A 30 4.20 11.37 -9.57
CA THR A 30 5.39 10.54 -9.72
C THR A 30 5.01 9.13 -10.14
N VAL A 31 5.90 8.52 -10.91
CA VAL A 31 5.74 7.14 -11.31
C VAL A 31 6.24 6.25 -10.17
N LEU A 32 5.40 5.31 -9.77
CA LEU A 32 5.77 4.35 -8.73
C LEU A 32 6.67 3.26 -9.31
N PRO A 33 7.65 2.79 -8.55
CA PRO A 33 8.43 1.63 -8.96
C PRO A 33 7.53 0.38 -9.01
N PRO A 34 7.86 -0.61 -9.84
CA PRO A 34 7.10 -1.86 -9.85
C PRO A 34 7.23 -2.61 -8.53
N PRO A 35 6.23 -3.42 -8.16
CA PRO A 35 6.27 -4.19 -6.91
C PRO A 35 7.54 -5.04 -6.72
N GLU A 36 8.09 -5.54 -7.81
CA GLU A 36 9.33 -6.30 -7.79
C GLU A 36 10.49 -5.53 -7.17
N HIS A 37 10.60 -4.23 -7.46
CA HIS A 37 11.63 -3.39 -6.86
C HIS A 37 11.40 -3.20 -5.36
N LEU A 38 10.16 -2.98 -4.94
CA LEU A 38 9.84 -2.83 -3.53
C LEU A 38 10.15 -4.09 -2.74
N ILE A 39 9.88 -5.25 -3.28
CA ILE A 39 10.18 -6.54 -2.64
C ILE A 39 11.68 -6.70 -2.41
N ARG A 40 12.51 -6.20 -3.32
CA ARG A 40 13.97 -6.24 -3.14
C ARG A 40 14.43 -5.39 -1.97
N PHE A 41 13.83 -4.22 -1.77
CA PHE A 41 14.17 -3.34 -0.65
C PHE A 41 13.56 -3.78 0.67
N PHE A 42 12.41 -4.40 0.63
CA PHE A 42 11.69 -4.84 1.81
C PHE A 42 11.35 -6.33 1.70
N PRO A 43 12.38 -7.21 1.74
CA PRO A 43 12.13 -8.64 1.63
C PRO A 43 11.41 -9.13 2.88
N ILE A 44 10.43 -10.01 2.68
CA ILE A 44 9.67 -10.61 3.78
C ILE A 44 10.00 -12.09 3.98
N HIS A 45 10.57 -12.75 2.98
CA HIS A 45 10.88 -14.17 3.03
C HIS A 45 11.85 -14.49 4.17
N GLY A 46 11.48 -15.45 5.02
CA GLY A 46 12.28 -15.83 6.16
C GLY A 46 12.24 -14.85 7.33
N THR A 47 11.38 -13.86 7.31
CA THR A 47 11.25 -12.86 8.36
C THR A 47 10.04 -13.12 9.25
N GLN A 48 9.99 -12.40 10.38
CA GLN A 48 8.83 -12.44 11.26
C GLN A 48 7.56 -11.90 10.57
N VAL A 49 7.71 -11.02 9.58
CA VAL A 49 6.57 -10.50 8.81
C VAL A 49 5.91 -11.63 8.03
N GLU A 50 6.68 -12.49 7.39
CA GLU A 50 6.15 -13.64 6.67
C GLU A 50 5.36 -14.56 7.61
N SER A 51 5.94 -14.88 8.76
CA SER A 51 5.28 -15.72 9.77
C SER A 51 3.98 -15.12 10.25
N LEU A 52 3.98 -13.82 10.57
CA LEU A 52 2.78 -13.12 11.00
C LEU A 52 1.68 -13.16 9.96
N ILE A 53 2.01 -12.88 8.70
CA ILE A 53 1.02 -12.88 7.62
C ILE A 53 0.46 -14.27 7.38
N THR A 54 1.33 -15.28 7.37
CA THR A 54 0.93 -16.67 7.14
C THR A 54 0.00 -17.15 8.26
N GLU A 55 0.37 -16.90 9.50
CA GLU A 55 -0.45 -17.27 10.65
C GLU A 55 -1.79 -16.55 10.66
N THR A 56 -1.79 -15.26 10.38
CA THR A 56 -3.01 -14.46 10.33
C THR A 56 -3.96 -14.97 9.25
N ARG A 57 -3.45 -15.27 8.07
CA ARG A 57 -4.26 -15.84 6.99
C ARG A 57 -4.88 -17.18 7.38
N HIS A 58 -4.09 -18.02 8.04
CA HIS A 58 -4.58 -19.31 8.53
C HIS A 58 -5.70 -19.13 9.56
N ASN A 59 -5.52 -18.21 10.49
CA ASN A 59 -6.52 -17.89 11.50
C ASN A 59 -7.81 -17.36 10.87
N ILE A 60 -7.71 -16.47 9.90
CA ILE A 60 -8.87 -15.97 9.17
C ILE A 60 -9.60 -17.11 8.46
N HIS A 61 -8.87 -18.00 7.83
CA HIS A 61 -9.45 -19.17 7.18
C HIS A 61 -10.24 -20.03 8.18
N ASN A 62 -9.69 -20.26 9.36
CA ASN A 62 -10.35 -21.03 10.40
C ASN A 62 -11.63 -20.35 10.91
N ILE A 63 -11.61 -19.03 11.06
CA ILE A 63 -12.79 -18.26 11.44
C ILE A 63 -13.87 -18.40 10.38
N MET A 64 -13.52 -18.22 9.11
CA MET A 64 -14.46 -18.32 8.01
C MET A 64 -15.01 -19.72 7.83
N ALA A 65 -14.24 -20.74 8.16
CA ALA A 65 -14.66 -22.14 8.10
C ALA A 65 -15.46 -22.60 9.32
N GLY A 66 -15.63 -21.74 10.31
CA GLY A 66 -16.35 -22.10 11.54
C GLY A 66 -15.55 -22.94 12.53
N LYS A 67 -14.25 -23.07 12.33
CA LYS A 67 -13.37 -23.83 13.23
C LYS A 67 -12.86 -22.99 14.42
N ASP A 68 -12.98 -21.69 14.32
CA ASP A 68 -12.55 -20.72 15.32
C ASP A 68 -13.71 -19.77 15.56
N ASP A 69 -14.11 -19.59 16.81
CA ASP A 69 -15.28 -18.80 17.18
C ASP A 69 -14.94 -17.32 17.43
N ARG A 70 -13.70 -16.92 17.21
CA ARG A 70 -13.34 -15.51 17.36
C ARG A 70 -14.02 -14.65 16.31
N LEU A 71 -14.20 -13.39 16.65
CA LEU A 71 -14.73 -12.39 15.73
C LEU A 71 -13.60 -11.85 14.84
N LEU A 72 -13.85 -11.84 13.54
CA LEU A 72 -12.94 -11.19 12.60
C LEU A 72 -13.32 -9.72 12.46
N VAL A 73 -12.38 -8.85 12.75
CA VAL A 73 -12.56 -7.40 12.60
C VAL A 73 -11.54 -6.86 11.62
N VAL A 74 -12.03 -6.17 10.59
CA VAL A 74 -11.17 -5.48 9.62
C VAL A 74 -11.22 -4.00 9.93
N ILE A 75 -10.09 -3.46 10.36
CA ILE A 75 -10.04 -2.07 10.83
C ILE A 75 -8.69 -1.45 10.46
N GLY A 76 -8.71 -0.19 10.11
CA GLY A 76 -7.50 0.54 9.81
C GLY A 76 -7.79 1.91 9.21
N PRO A 77 -6.74 2.72 8.97
CA PRO A 77 -6.89 4.00 8.30
C PRO A 77 -7.25 3.82 6.83
N CYS A 78 -7.83 4.85 6.21
CA CYS A 78 -8.17 4.83 4.78
C CYS A 78 -6.95 4.64 3.90
N SER A 79 -5.85 5.29 4.26
CA SER A 79 -4.62 5.26 3.49
C SER A 79 -3.42 5.48 4.40
N ILE A 80 -2.26 5.13 3.90
CA ILE A 80 -0.98 5.36 4.59
C ILE A 80 -0.18 6.32 3.74
N HIS A 81 -0.08 7.57 4.20
CA HIS A 81 0.78 8.58 3.59
C HIS A 81 1.95 8.96 4.50
N ASP A 82 1.87 8.60 5.77
CA ASP A 82 2.90 8.82 6.77
C ASP A 82 3.18 7.50 7.49
N PRO A 83 4.33 6.85 7.20
CA PRO A 83 4.67 5.58 7.83
C PRO A 83 4.78 5.66 9.36
N ALA A 84 5.26 6.78 9.89
CA ALA A 84 5.37 6.95 11.34
C ALA A 84 3.98 6.95 12.01
N ALA A 85 3.02 7.64 11.40
CA ALA A 85 1.64 7.64 11.89
C ALA A 85 1.01 6.26 11.80
N ALA A 86 1.29 5.51 10.73
CA ALA A 86 0.80 4.15 10.58
C ALA A 86 1.31 3.22 11.67
N VAL A 87 2.59 3.32 12.02
CA VAL A 87 3.19 2.53 13.09
C VAL A 87 2.59 2.90 14.44
N GLU A 88 2.39 4.18 14.70
CA GLU A 88 1.74 4.65 15.94
C GLU A 88 0.31 4.12 16.06
N TYR A 89 -0.45 4.17 14.97
CA TYR A 89 -1.79 3.60 14.94
C TYR A 89 -1.77 2.10 15.28
N ALA A 90 -0.86 1.36 14.66
CA ALA A 90 -0.73 -0.08 14.91
C ALA A 90 -0.37 -0.39 16.36
N ARG A 91 0.51 0.41 16.98
CA ARG A 91 0.88 0.26 18.39
C ARG A 91 -0.32 0.41 19.31
N ARG A 92 -1.13 1.42 19.07
CA ARG A 92 -2.34 1.67 19.87
C ARG A 92 -3.38 0.57 19.67
N LEU A 93 -3.49 0.07 18.47
CA LEU A 93 -4.44 -1.00 18.14
C LEU A 93 -4.04 -2.34 18.75
N LYS A 94 -2.75 -2.58 18.91
CA LYS A 94 -2.21 -3.85 19.39
C LYS A 94 -2.49 -4.14 20.86
N VAL A 95 -2.89 -3.20 21.64
CA VAL A 95 -3.07 -3.33 23.11
C VAL A 95 -3.87 -4.55 23.54
#